data_13ece3d4ae483aec2362bd40a37d6125
#
_entry.id   13ece3d4ae483aec2362bd40a37d6125
#
_cell.length_a   1.000
_cell.length_b   1.000
_cell.length_c   1.000
_cell.angle_alpha   90.00
_cell.angle_beta   90.00
_cell.angle_gamma   90.00
#
_symmetry.space_group_name_H-M   'P 1'
#
loop_
_entity.id
_entity.type
_entity.pdbx_description
1 polymer ?
#
loop_
_entity_poly.entity_id
_entity_poly.type
_entity_poly.pdbx_seq_one_letter_code
_entity_poly.pdbx_strand_id
1 'polypeptide(L)'
;MTTYKDHGFYTHQPYLMEILKTTTGNILECGCGDGSTYMIKKHIHDTSDQQCTTNRQLVSLESNLEWLNKYTHLADANHQLYHVATDNSDCLETGNKWVDFIKTLEIKDFEMVFLDSSPWMSRKCCFDYFLNKAKIIIIHDFDYFPNNNIIGTTISKTNVDGKEKIVCDLTGIVKNYKLFYPPYKYFIGLTGPPTLICSNIMEKDEFDALMNIIETNEASYYE
;
A
#
# COMPACT_ATOMS: atom_id res chain seq x y z
N MET A 1 6.29 6.97 -20.94
CA MET A 1 5.58 5.78 -20.45
C MET A 1 6.52 5.04 -19.53
N THR A 2 6.23 4.97 -18.26
CA THR A 2 6.98 4.13 -17.32
C THR A 2 6.60 2.69 -17.62
N THR A 3 7.50 1.96 -18.26
CA THR A 3 7.31 0.52 -18.44
C THR A 3 7.35 -0.10 -17.03
N TYR A 4 6.23 -0.62 -16.58
CA TYR A 4 6.17 -1.44 -15.39
C TYR A 4 7.09 -2.63 -15.65
N LYS A 5 8.16 -2.71 -14.89
CA LYS A 5 9.06 -3.86 -14.98
C LYS A 5 8.30 -5.04 -14.38
N ASP A 6 8.23 -6.13 -15.10
CA ASP A 6 7.69 -7.42 -14.63
C ASP A 6 8.53 -7.95 -13.46
N HIS A 7 8.43 -7.28 -12.31
CA HIS A 7 9.15 -7.61 -11.12
C HIS A 7 8.18 -7.64 -9.94
N GLY A 8 8.27 -8.62 -9.06
CA GLY A 8 7.36 -8.79 -7.93
C GLY A 8 7.22 -7.53 -7.05
N PHE A 9 8.26 -6.71 -6.97
CA PHE A 9 8.26 -5.46 -6.20
C PHE A 9 7.42 -4.33 -6.81
N TYR A 10 6.90 -4.48 -8.03
CA TYR A 10 6.13 -3.44 -8.72
C TYR A 10 4.68 -3.83 -8.99
N THR A 11 4.24 -5.00 -8.54
CA THR A 11 2.91 -5.53 -8.86
C THR A 11 1.75 -4.70 -8.30
N HIS A 12 2.00 -3.86 -7.28
CA HIS A 12 1.02 -2.93 -6.70
C HIS A 12 0.82 -1.65 -7.53
N GLN A 13 1.74 -1.32 -8.46
CA GLN A 13 1.76 -0.03 -9.14
C GLN A 13 0.46 0.31 -9.89
N PRO A 14 -0.16 -0.59 -10.68
CA PRO A 14 -1.39 -0.28 -11.38
C PRO A 14 -2.50 0.20 -10.42
N TYR A 15 -2.68 -0.52 -9.32
CA TYR A 15 -3.69 -0.25 -8.32
C TYR A 15 -3.44 1.07 -7.58
N LEU A 16 -2.20 1.26 -7.16
CA LEU A 16 -1.77 2.48 -6.48
C LEU A 16 -1.97 3.71 -7.36
N MET A 17 -1.63 3.62 -8.66
CA MET A 17 -1.81 4.73 -9.61
C MET A 17 -3.27 5.11 -9.79
N GLU A 18 -4.19 4.15 -9.94
CA GLU A 18 -5.60 4.45 -10.10
C GLU A 18 -6.19 5.09 -8.83
N ILE A 19 -5.77 4.65 -7.66
CA ILE A 19 -6.21 5.25 -6.39
C ILE A 19 -5.65 6.67 -6.24
N LEU A 20 -4.39 6.91 -6.63
CA LEU A 20 -3.80 8.26 -6.63
C LEU A 20 -4.58 9.26 -7.48
N LYS A 21 -5.11 8.82 -8.61
CA LYS A 21 -5.93 9.66 -9.52
C LYS A 21 -7.29 10.02 -8.92
N THR A 22 -7.82 9.21 -8.02
CA THR A 22 -9.17 9.36 -7.45
C THR A 22 -9.18 9.94 -6.03
N THR A 23 -8.01 10.14 -5.44
CA THR A 23 -7.83 10.70 -4.09
C THR A 23 -7.13 12.06 -4.17
N THR A 24 -7.41 12.96 -3.24
CA THR A 24 -6.85 14.32 -3.21
C THR A 24 -6.23 14.69 -1.85
N GLY A 25 -6.54 13.93 -0.80
CA GLY A 25 -6.03 14.17 0.55
C GLY A 25 -4.61 13.64 0.78
N ASN A 26 -4.14 13.76 2.00
CA ASN A 26 -2.79 13.37 2.39
C ASN A 26 -2.56 11.86 2.25
N ILE A 27 -1.30 11.50 2.00
CA ILE A 27 -0.87 10.12 1.78
C ILE A 27 0.15 9.74 2.86
N LEU A 28 -0.05 8.55 3.42
CA LEU A 28 0.98 7.87 4.21
C LEU A 28 1.49 6.66 3.43
N GLU A 29 2.79 6.59 3.25
CA GLU A 29 3.51 5.42 2.75
C GLU A 29 4.31 4.80 3.89
N CYS A 30 4.05 3.54 4.19
CA CYS A 30 4.83 2.74 5.12
C CYS A 30 5.67 1.72 4.36
N GLY A 31 6.97 1.94 4.30
CA GLY A 31 7.92 1.24 3.45
C GLY A 31 8.22 2.02 2.17
N CYS A 32 9.41 2.65 2.10
CA CYS A 32 9.86 3.33 0.89
C CYS A 32 10.32 2.31 -0.16
N GLY A 33 10.04 2.57 -1.43
CA GLY A 33 10.44 1.67 -2.50
C GLY A 33 10.50 2.31 -3.88
N ASP A 34 11.31 1.72 -4.77
CA ASP A 34 11.41 2.18 -6.16
C ASP A 34 10.08 2.06 -6.91
N GLY A 35 9.20 1.14 -6.44
CA GLY A 35 7.89 0.90 -7.02
C GLY A 35 6.81 1.90 -6.61
N SER A 36 6.96 2.56 -5.47
CA SER A 36 5.91 3.42 -4.89
C SER A 36 6.38 4.85 -4.67
N THR A 37 7.47 5.08 -3.93
CA THR A 37 7.89 6.42 -3.48
C THR A 37 8.05 7.41 -4.64
N TYR A 38 8.77 7.02 -5.69
CA TYR A 38 8.93 7.87 -6.88
C TYR A 38 7.62 8.13 -7.61
N MET A 39 6.79 7.11 -7.72
CA MET A 39 5.51 7.19 -8.42
C MET A 39 4.53 8.12 -7.70
N ILE A 40 4.40 7.97 -6.37
CA ILE A 40 3.54 8.83 -5.56
C ILE A 40 4.03 10.27 -5.63
N LYS A 41 5.35 10.48 -5.42
CA LYS A 41 5.96 11.82 -5.48
C LYS A 41 5.74 12.49 -6.83
N LYS A 42 5.99 11.77 -7.92
CA LYS A 42 5.79 12.28 -9.28
C LYS A 42 4.33 12.65 -9.51
N HIS A 43 3.38 11.81 -9.09
CA HIS A 43 1.95 12.09 -9.25
C HIS A 43 1.54 13.38 -8.51
N ILE A 44 2.01 13.58 -7.28
CA ILE A 44 1.73 14.80 -6.51
C ILE A 44 2.30 16.04 -7.23
N HIS A 45 3.53 15.95 -7.75
CA HIS A 45 4.16 17.05 -8.47
C HIS A 45 3.41 17.39 -9.77
N ASP A 46 3.12 16.38 -10.61
CA ASP A 46 2.45 16.58 -11.90
C ASP A 46 1.02 17.15 -11.75
N THR A 47 0.34 16.83 -10.64
CA THR A 47 -1.00 17.35 -10.36
C THR A 47 -0.98 18.74 -9.74
N SER A 48 0.08 19.13 -9.05
CA SER A 48 0.24 20.48 -8.50
C SER A 48 0.43 21.55 -9.59
N ASP A 49 1.06 21.18 -10.70
CA ASP A 49 1.30 22.08 -11.83
C ASP A 49 0.04 22.36 -12.68
N GLN A 50 -1.03 21.55 -12.54
CA GLN A 50 -2.26 21.66 -13.33
C GLN A 50 -3.35 22.55 -12.69
N GLN A 51 -2.99 23.62 -11.97
CA GLN A 51 -3.91 24.56 -11.32
C GLN A 51 -4.79 23.99 -10.19
N CYS A 52 -4.61 22.76 -9.80
CA CYS A 52 -5.24 22.22 -8.59
C CYS A 52 -4.27 22.43 -7.41
N THR A 53 -4.42 23.52 -6.68
CA THR A 53 -3.65 23.85 -5.48
C THR A 53 -4.02 22.94 -4.30
N THR A 54 -3.92 21.64 -4.48
CA THR A 54 -4.05 20.73 -3.36
C THR A 54 -2.72 20.73 -2.60
N ASN A 55 -2.71 21.29 -1.39
CA ASN A 55 -1.60 21.15 -0.44
C ASN A 55 -1.47 19.69 0.03
N ARG A 56 -1.54 18.75 -0.91
CA ARG A 56 -1.46 17.32 -0.63
C ARG A 56 -0.09 16.99 -0.08
N GLN A 57 -0.05 16.39 1.10
CA GLN A 57 1.18 15.98 1.74
C GLN A 57 1.41 14.49 1.58
N LEU A 58 2.65 14.12 1.33
CA LEU A 58 3.15 12.75 1.40
C LEU A 58 4.05 12.61 2.63
N VAL A 59 3.76 11.62 3.44
CA VAL A 59 4.66 11.17 4.50
C VAL A 59 5.11 9.75 4.16
N SER A 60 6.42 9.54 4.01
CA SER A 60 7.01 8.23 3.78
C SER A 60 7.83 7.79 4.99
N LEU A 61 7.56 6.59 5.48
CA LEU A 61 8.19 6.00 6.64
C LEU A 61 9.03 4.78 6.22
N GLU A 62 10.24 4.64 6.76
CA GLU A 62 11.12 3.52 6.48
C GLU A 62 11.91 3.12 7.72
N SER A 63 12.07 1.81 7.98
CA SER A 63 12.84 1.31 9.12
C SER A 63 14.31 1.06 8.79
N ASN A 64 14.65 0.81 7.54
CA ASN A 64 16.03 0.64 7.10
C ASN A 64 16.62 1.99 6.70
N LEU A 65 17.56 2.49 7.52
CA LEU A 65 18.17 3.81 7.30
C LEU A 65 18.95 3.89 5.98
N GLU A 66 19.63 2.83 5.56
CA GLU A 66 20.38 2.82 4.30
C GLU A 66 19.43 2.88 3.12
N TRP A 67 18.29 2.19 3.22
CA TRP A 67 17.24 2.22 2.22
C TRP A 67 16.57 3.60 2.17
N LEU A 68 16.20 4.17 3.31
CA LEU A 68 15.63 5.51 3.41
C LEU A 68 16.54 6.56 2.76
N ASN A 69 17.84 6.47 2.97
CA ASN A 69 18.82 7.42 2.43
C ASN A 69 18.81 7.51 0.90
N LYS A 70 18.35 6.47 0.19
CA LYS A 70 18.19 6.50 -1.27
C LYS A 70 17.13 7.51 -1.72
N TYR A 71 16.14 7.78 -0.87
CA TYR A 71 14.98 8.62 -1.18
C TYR A 71 15.03 10.02 -0.56
N THR A 72 16.00 10.34 0.29
CA THR A 72 16.09 11.64 0.99
C THR A 72 16.12 12.82 0.05
N HIS A 73 16.63 12.66 -1.17
CA HIS A 73 16.64 13.69 -2.20
C HIS A 73 15.24 14.04 -2.75
N LEU A 74 14.21 13.25 -2.43
CA LEU A 74 12.81 13.50 -2.79
C LEU A 74 12.07 14.36 -1.76
N ALA A 75 12.69 14.62 -0.61
CA ALA A 75 12.10 15.44 0.43
C ALA A 75 11.94 16.89 -0.02
N ASP A 76 10.78 17.47 0.25
CA ASP A 76 10.49 18.90 0.05
C ASP A 76 9.32 19.34 0.96
N ALA A 77 8.74 20.51 0.70
CA ALA A 77 7.64 21.06 1.49
C ALA A 77 6.39 20.16 1.51
N ASN A 78 6.19 19.31 0.47
CA ASN A 78 5.04 18.43 0.31
C ASN A 78 5.39 16.97 0.51
N HIS A 79 6.64 16.61 0.76
CA HIS A 79 7.08 15.23 0.99
C HIS A 79 8.04 15.15 2.16
N GLN A 80 7.60 14.53 3.23
CA GLN A 80 8.37 14.29 4.44
C GLN A 80 8.77 12.81 4.51
N LEU A 81 10.05 12.55 4.77
CA LEU A 81 10.60 11.20 4.93
C LEU A 81 11.13 11.03 6.35
N TYR A 82 10.75 9.93 6.99
CA TYR A 82 11.13 9.66 8.36
C TYR A 82 11.67 8.23 8.54
N HIS A 83 12.69 8.13 9.39
CA HIS A 83 13.20 6.85 9.85
C HIS A 83 12.44 6.37 11.08
N VAL A 84 11.83 5.20 10.98
CA VAL A 84 11.20 4.52 12.12
C VAL A 84 12.22 3.56 12.72
N ALA A 85 12.92 3.99 13.74
CA ALA A 85 13.98 3.20 14.37
C ALA A 85 13.40 1.96 15.07
N THR A 86 13.68 0.79 14.52
CA THR A 86 13.29 -0.52 15.07
C THR A 86 14.45 -1.50 14.99
N ASP A 87 14.35 -2.60 15.71
CA ASP A 87 15.30 -3.72 15.62
C ASP A 87 15.01 -4.66 14.45
N ASN A 88 14.01 -4.33 13.64
CA ASN A 88 13.53 -5.10 12.50
C ASN A 88 13.06 -6.53 12.84
N SER A 89 12.82 -6.84 14.11
CA SER A 89 12.19 -8.10 14.48
C SER A 89 10.71 -8.13 14.08
N ASP A 90 10.25 -9.25 13.56
CA ASP A 90 8.85 -9.43 13.18
C ASP A 90 7.99 -9.80 14.40
N CYS A 91 7.76 -8.83 15.26
CA CYS A 91 6.96 -9.00 16.45
C CYS A 91 6.00 -7.82 16.69
N LEU A 92 5.02 -8.05 17.55
CA LEU A 92 3.99 -7.05 17.86
C LEU A 92 4.59 -5.76 18.45
N GLU A 93 5.65 -5.88 19.25
CA GLU A 93 6.34 -4.72 19.83
C GLU A 93 6.89 -3.82 18.72
N THR A 94 7.59 -4.41 17.76
CA THR A 94 8.13 -3.65 16.60
C THR A 94 7.02 -3.02 15.77
N GLY A 95 5.94 -3.76 15.51
CA GLY A 95 4.77 -3.20 14.82
C GLY A 95 4.16 -2.02 15.56
N ASN A 96 4.05 -2.08 16.89
CA ASN A 96 3.55 -0.99 17.70
C ASN A 96 4.45 0.25 17.67
N LYS A 97 5.78 0.10 17.55
CA LYS A 97 6.72 1.23 17.39
C LYS A 97 6.39 2.06 16.14
N TRP A 98 5.96 1.43 15.05
CA TRP A 98 5.49 2.14 13.85
C TRP A 98 4.25 2.97 14.14
N VAL A 99 3.27 2.37 14.81
CA VAL A 99 2.02 3.08 15.19
C VAL A 99 2.32 4.24 16.15
N ASP A 100 3.19 4.03 17.12
CA ASP A 100 3.55 5.07 18.07
C ASP A 100 4.30 6.21 17.39
N PHE A 101 5.18 5.90 16.44
CA PHE A 101 5.82 6.93 15.61
C PHE A 101 4.77 7.72 14.79
N ILE A 102 3.83 7.04 14.12
CA ILE A 102 2.75 7.67 13.36
C ILE A 102 1.93 8.63 14.23
N LYS A 103 1.68 8.29 15.48
CA LYS A 103 0.99 9.18 16.43
C LYS A 103 1.75 10.46 16.74
N THR A 104 3.07 10.51 16.52
CA THR A 104 3.88 11.72 16.73
C THR A 104 3.89 12.66 15.54
N LEU A 105 3.51 12.20 14.34
CA LEU A 105 3.47 13.03 13.14
C LEU A 105 2.55 14.24 13.35
N GLU A 106 2.87 15.35 12.70
CA GLU A 106 1.99 16.55 12.71
C GLU A 106 0.74 16.30 11.86
N ILE A 107 0.92 15.65 10.69
CA ILE A 107 -0.17 15.27 9.79
C ILE A 107 -0.85 14.03 10.35
N LYS A 108 -2.17 14.12 10.56
CA LYS A 108 -2.97 13.02 11.11
C LYS A 108 -4.02 12.49 10.15
N ASP A 109 -4.50 13.34 9.25
CA ASP A 109 -5.61 13.02 8.36
C ASP A 109 -5.06 12.50 7.03
N PHE A 110 -4.86 11.20 6.96
CA PHE A 110 -4.46 10.52 5.74
C PHE A 110 -5.70 9.95 5.03
N GLU A 111 -5.94 10.41 3.81
CA GLU A 111 -6.98 9.85 2.96
C GLU A 111 -6.57 8.47 2.44
N MET A 112 -5.30 8.33 2.04
CA MET A 112 -4.75 7.10 1.53
C MET A 112 -3.56 6.63 2.39
N VAL A 113 -3.56 5.33 2.70
CA VAL A 113 -2.44 4.67 3.40
C VAL A 113 -1.96 3.48 2.56
N PHE A 114 -0.70 3.50 2.16
CA PHE A 114 -0.03 2.42 1.46
C PHE A 114 0.90 1.67 2.42
N LEU A 115 0.71 0.37 2.55
CA LEU A 115 1.45 -0.50 3.48
C LEU A 115 2.28 -1.51 2.70
N ASP A 116 3.58 -1.28 2.68
CA ASP A 116 4.59 -2.15 2.07
C ASP A 116 5.86 -2.25 2.93
N SER A 117 5.72 -2.00 4.22
CA SER A 117 6.83 -1.96 5.17
C SER A 117 7.34 -3.34 5.57
N SER A 118 8.61 -3.40 5.92
CA SER A 118 9.23 -4.48 6.67
C SER A 118 9.65 -3.93 8.05
N PRO A 119 9.49 -4.69 9.11
CA PRO A 119 8.99 -6.05 9.23
C PRO A 119 7.47 -6.18 8.97
N TRP A 120 7.01 -7.40 8.66
CA TRP A 120 5.61 -7.67 8.28
C TRP A 120 4.59 -7.28 9.34
N MET A 121 4.95 -7.41 10.63
CA MET A 121 4.06 -7.03 11.73
C MET A 121 3.74 -5.55 11.74
N SER A 122 4.60 -4.69 11.17
CA SER A 122 4.30 -3.27 11.02
C SER A 122 3.10 -3.02 10.10
N ARG A 123 2.96 -3.81 9.02
CA ARG A 123 1.78 -3.73 8.13
C ARG A 123 0.49 -4.02 8.90
N LYS A 124 0.50 -5.09 9.73
CA LYS A 124 -0.66 -5.46 10.55
C LYS A 124 -1.03 -4.39 11.56
N CYS A 125 -0.06 -3.88 12.33
CA CYS A 125 -0.32 -2.85 13.33
C CYS A 125 -0.78 -1.53 12.70
N CYS A 126 -0.17 -1.12 11.59
CA CYS A 126 -0.60 0.07 10.85
C CYS A 126 -1.99 -0.13 10.23
N PHE A 127 -2.28 -1.29 9.65
CA PHE A 127 -3.61 -1.62 9.16
C PHE A 127 -4.68 -1.48 10.26
N ASP A 128 -4.48 -2.12 11.41
CA ASP A 128 -5.43 -2.03 12.53
C ASP A 128 -5.63 -0.59 13.01
N TYR A 129 -4.54 0.19 13.01
CA TYR A 129 -4.60 1.60 13.42
C TYR A 129 -5.40 2.47 12.45
N PHE A 130 -5.28 2.23 11.14
CA PHE A 130 -5.90 3.05 10.11
C PHE A 130 -7.26 2.55 9.62
N LEU A 131 -7.66 1.34 9.95
CA LEU A 131 -8.86 0.68 9.40
C LEU A 131 -10.14 1.53 9.46
N ASN A 132 -10.28 2.33 10.51
CA ASN A 132 -11.42 3.24 10.67
C ASN A 132 -11.01 4.73 10.65
N LYS A 133 -9.87 5.06 10.05
CA LYS A 133 -9.34 6.43 10.00
C LYS A 133 -8.99 6.87 8.59
N ALA A 134 -8.35 6.01 7.81
CA ALA A 134 -8.04 6.30 6.41
C ALA A 134 -9.22 5.95 5.52
N LYS A 135 -9.48 6.78 4.49
CA LYS A 135 -10.54 6.52 3.52
C LYS A 135 -10.25 5.24 2.74
N ILE A 136 -8.98 5.01 2.37
CA ILE A 136 -8.56 3.83 1.63
C ILE A 136 -7.21 3.32 2.12
N ILE A 137 -7.08 2.01 2.26
CA ILE A 137 -5.84 1.33 2.64
C ILE A 137 -5.48 0.36 1.51
N ILE A 138 -4.21 0.39 1.13
CA ILE A 138 -3.61 -0.51 0.13
C ILE A 138 -2.51 -1.29 0.82
N ILE A 139 -2.51 -2.61 0.70
CA ILE A 139 -1.49 -3.49 1.29
C ILE A 139 -0.88 -4.33 0.18
N HIS A 140 0.43 -4.16 -0.05
CA HIS A 140 1.20 -5.00 -0.96
C HIS A 140 1.66 -6.29 -0.27
N ASP A 141 1.96 -7.35 -1.04
CA ASP A 141 2.35 -8.68 -0.55
C ASP A 141 1.41 -9.21 0.54
N PHE A 142 0.12 -9.13 0.29
CA PHE A 142 -0.88 -9.49 1.29
C PHE A 142 -0.83 -10.97 1.69
N ASP A 143 -0.19 -11.81 0.90
CA ASP A 143 0.09 -13.21 1.21
C ASP A 143 1.04 -13.42 2.40
N TYR A 144 1.82 -12.40 2.75
CA TYR A 144 2.66 -12.36 3.95
C TYR A 144 2.03 -11.60 5.12
N PHE A 145 0.78 -11.15 4.97
CA PHE A 145 0.12 -10.38 6.02
C PHE A 145 -0.06 -11.23 7.30
N PRO A 146 0.39 -10.76 8.48
CA PRO A 146 0.28 -11.52 9.71
C PRO A 146 -1.17 -11.76 10.12
N ASN A 147 -1.56 -13.02 10.25
CA ASN A 147 -2.85 -13.41 10.78
C ASN A 147 -2.72 -13.81 12.25
N ASN A 148 -3.60 -13.32 13.10
CA ASN A 148 -3.60 -13.61 14.55
C ASN A 148 -2.24 -13.35 15.22
N ASN A 149 -1.50 -12.33 14.77
CA ASN A 149 -0.16 -11.99 15.24
C ASN A 149 0.90 -13.08 15.00
N ILE A 150 0.64 -14.02 14.11
CA ILE A 150 1.59 -15.06 13.70
C ILE A 150 2.08 -14.72 12.30
N ILE A 151 3.41 -14.56 12.15
CA ILE A 151 4.06 -14.24 10.90
C ILE A 151 4.03 -15.45 9.96
N GLY A 152 3.78 -15.20 8.68
CA GLY A 152 3.83 -16.24 7.65
C GLY A 152 2.66 -17.22 7.66
N THR A 153 1.65 -17.00 8.50
CA THR A 153 0.39 -17.72 8.37
C THR A 153 -0.43 -17.05 7.28
N THR A 154 -0.28 -17.56 6.09
CA THR A 154 -1.20 -17.26 4.99
C THR A 154 -2.63 -17.53 5.43
N ILE A 155 -3.45 -16.53 5.24
CA ILE A 155 -4.89 -16.70 5.16
C ILE A 155 -5.10 -17.75 4.06
N SER A 156 -5.72 -18.85 4.29
CA SER A 156 -5.75 -20.07 3.49
C SER A 156 -5.46 -19.90 1.99
N LYS A 157 -4.71 -20.81 1.41
CA LYS A 157 -4.45 -20.87 -0.03
C LYS A 157 -5.42 -21.84 -0.70
N THR A 158 -5.96 -21.48 -1.84
CA THR A 158 -6.77 -22.33 -2.68
C THR A 158 -6.22 -22.36 -4.10
N ASN A 159 -6.42 -23.47 -4.81
CA ASN A 159 -6.08 -23.55 -6.21
C ASN A 159 -7.29 -23.17 -7.06
N VAL A 160 -7.17 -22.12 -7.85
CA VAL A 160 -8.18 -21.67 -8.80
C VAL A 160 -7.53 -21.65 -10.19
N ASP A 161 -8.06 -22.45 -11.11
CA ASP A 161 -7.56 -22.54 -12.49
C ASP A 161 -6.06 -22.92 -12.58
N GLY A 162 -5.59 -23.80 -11.70
CA GLY A 162 -4.21 -24.25 -11.67
C GLY A 162 -3.23 -23.25 -11.02
N LYS A 163 -3.73 -22.16 -10.45
CA LYS A 163 -2.93 -21.16 -9.75
C LYS A 163 -3.29 -21.13 -8.27
N GLU A 164 -2.27 -21.05 -7.43
CA GLU A 164 -2.46 -20.86 -6.00
C GLU A 164 -2.94 -19.43 -5.74
N LYS A 165 -4.14 -19.29 -5.17
CA LYS A 165 -4.70 -18.00 -4.74
C LYS A 165 -4.92 -18.01 -3.25
N ILE A 166 -4.74 -16.86 -2.64
CA ILE A 166 -5.06 -16.64 -1.24
C ILE A 166 -6.57 -16.48 -1.10
N VAL A 167 -7.16 -17.20 -0.16
CA VAL A 167 -8.52 -16.92 0.28
C VAL A 167 -8.43 -16.07 1.54
N CYS A 168 -8.83 -14.82 1.41
CA CYS A 168 -8.90 -13.89 2.51
C CYS A 168 -10.37 -13.70 2.87
N ASP A 169 -10.75 -14.09 4.07
CA ASP A 169 -12.05 -13.73 4.63
C ASP A 169 -11.85 -12.65 5.70
N LEU A 170 -12.12 -11.42 5.32
CA LEU A 170 -12.11 -10.26 6.19
C LEU A 170 -13.52 -9.86 6.63
N THR A 171 -14.51 -10.73 6.43
CA THR A 171 -15.90 -10.50 6.82
C THR A 171 -16.01 -10.20 8.33
N GLY A 172 -16.66 -9.11 8.65
CA GLY A 172 -16.77 -8.64 10.05
C GLY A 172 -15.58 -7.84 10.57
N ILE A 173 -14.47 -7.79 9.83
CA ILE A 173 -13.31 -6.94 10.13
C ILE A 173 -13.30 -5.72 9.22
N VAL A 174 -13.48 -5.93 7.92
CA VAL A 174 -13.45 -4.90 6.89
C VAL A 174 -14.80 -4.80 6.21
N LYS A 175 -15.32 -3.57 6.06
CA LYS A 175 -16.61 -3.31 5.40
C LYS A 175 -16.56 -3.59 3.91
N ASN A 176 -15.54 -3.03 3.24
CA ASN A 176 -15.33 -3.16 1.81
C ASN A 176 -13.89 -3.57 1.53
N TYR A 177 -13.68 -4.64 0.78
CA TYR A 177 -12.33 -5.05 0.37
C TYR A 177 -12.33 -5.78 -0.96
N LYS A 178 -11.18 -5.70 -1.64
CA LYS A 178 -10.88 -6.47 -2.85
C LYS A 178 -9.42 -6.86 -2.89
N LEU A 179 -9.17 -8.10 -3.28
CA LEU A 179 -7.84 -8.64 -3.42
C LEU A 179 -7.53 -8.81 -4.92
N PHE A 180 -6.44 -8.17 -5.36
CA PHE A 180 -5.96 -8.23 -6.73
C PHE A 180 -4.78 -9.18 -6.83
N TYR A 181 -4.78 -10.00 -7.89
CA TYR A 181 -3.71 -10.94 -8.23
C TYR A 181 -3.12 -10.53 -9.57
N PRO A 182 -2.04 -9.75 -9.57
CA PRO A 182 -1.46 -9.26 -10.81
C PRO A 182 -1.01 -10.42 -11.70
N PRO A 183 -1.18 -10.33 -13.02
CA PRO A 183 -0.67 -11.32 -13.94
C PRO A 183 0.85 -11.32 -13.88
N TYR A 184 1.45 -12.47 -13.58
CA TYR A 184 2.89 -12.62 -13.48
C TYR A 184 3.41 -13.47 -14.62
N LYS A 185 3.99 -12.84 -15.65
CA LYS A 185 4.47 -13.52 -16.85
C LYS A 185 5.66 -14.46 -16.59
N TYR A 186 6.42 -14.22 -15.52
CA TYR A 186 7.67 -14.94 -15.24
C TYR A 186 7.56 -16.05 -14.19
N PHE A 187 6.44 -16.16 -13.49
CA PHE A 187 6.23 -17.23 -12.52
C PHE A 187 5.25 -18.27 -13.09
N ILE A 188 5.80 -19.29 -13.73
CA ILE A 188 5.00 -20.40 -14.24
C ILE A 188 4.26 -21.07 -13.07
N GLY A 189 2.94 -20.92 -13.05
CA GLY A 189 2.08 -21.52 -12.03
C GLY A 189 1.88 -20.71 -10.75
N LEU A 190 2.48 -19.51 -10.64
CA LEU A 190 2.30 -18.60 -9.51
C LEU A 190 1.58 -17.33 -9.94
N THR A 191 0.81 -16.73 -9.04
CA THR A 191 0.36 -15.35 -9.17
C THR A 191 1.45 -14.44 -8.63
N GLY A 192 1.54 -13.20 -9.14
CA GLY A 192 2.38 -12.18 -8.51
C GLY A 192 1.90 -11.87 -7.09
N PRO A 193 2.72 -11.19 -6.28
CA PRO A 193 2.34 -10.78 -4.94
C PRO A 193 1.00 -10.05 -4.96
N PRO A 194 0.01 -10.51 -4.18
CA PRO A 194 -1.32 -9.92 -4.20
C PRO A 194 -1.36 -8.57 -3.49
N THR A 195 -2.21 -7.69 -3.98
CA THR A 195 -2.47 -6.39 -3.37
C THR A 195 -3.91 -6.36 -2.84
N LEU A 196 -4.06 -6.10 -1.54
CA LEU A 196 -5.35 -5.83 -0.93
C LEU A 196 -5.66 -4.34 -0.99
N ILE A 197 -6.87 -4.01 -1.42
CA ILE A 197 -7.45 -2.68 -1.29
C ILE A 197 -8.67 -2.78 -0.38
N CYS A 198 -8.79 -1.91 0.61
CA CYS A 198 -9.90 -1.96 1.54
C CYS A 198 -10.28 -0.60 2.11
N SER A 199 -11.51 -0.53 2.65
CA SER A 199 -12.06 0.64 3.32
C SER A 199 -13.18 0.27 4.28
N ASN A 200 -13.16 0.88 5.46
CA ASN A 200 -14.30 0.89 6.38
C ASN A 200 -15.09 2.20 6.31
N ILE A 201 -14.56 3.21 5.62
CA ILE A 201 -15.11 4.57 5.56
C ILE A 201 -15.95 4.79 4.30
N MET A 202 -15.47 4.30 3.15
CA MET A 202 -16.17 4.46 1.89
C MET A 202 -17.53 3.73 1.93
N GLU A 203 -18.53 4.33 1.30
CA GLU A 203 -19.76 3.60 1.02
C GLU A 203 -19.51 2.53 -0.04
N LYS A 204 -20.34 1.47 -0.02
CA LYS A 204 -20.12 0.31 -0.89
C LYS A 204 -20.13 0.67 -2.37
N ASP A 205 -21.08 1.49 -2.79
CA ASP A 205 -21.21 1.89 -4.21
C ASP A 205 -19.99 2.70 -4.68
N GLU A 206 -19.47 3.60 -3.83
CA GLU A 206 -18.25 4.36 -4.11
C GLU A 206 -17.03 3.43 -4.22
N PHE A 207 -16.91 2.48 -3.30
CA PHE A 207 -15.83 1.50 -3.33
C PHE A 207 -15.91 0.61 -4.57
N ASP A 208 -17.09 0.06 -4.87
CA ASP A 208 -17.29 -0.80 -6.04
C ASP A 208 -17.02 -0.05 -7.35
N ALA A 209 -17.43 1.22 -7.46
CA ALA A 209 -17.12 2.05 -8.63
C ALA A 209 -15.60 2.23 -8.82
N LEU A 210 -14.86 2.49 -7.74
CA LEU A 210 -13.39 2.58 -7.78
C LEU A 210 -12.75 1.26 -8.18
N MET A 211 -13.20 0.13 -7.61
CA MET A 211 -12.68 -1.19 -7.97
C MET A 211 -12.94 -1.53 -9.44
N ASN A 212 -14.08 -1.15 -10.00
CA ASN A 212 -14.39 -1.35 -11.41
C ASN A 212 -13.47 -0.53 -12.34
N ILE A 213 -13.13 0.70 -11.95
CA ILE A 213 -12.16 1.53 -12.70
C ILE A 213 -10.79 0.82 -12.72
N ILE A 214 -10.33 0.34 -11.57
CA ILE A 214 -9.06 -0.36 -11.44
C ILE A 214 -9.05 -1.60 -12.32
N GLU A 215 -10.07 -2.45 -12.28
CA GLU A 215 -10.16 -3.66 -13.09
C GLU A 215 -10.18 -3.37 -14.59
N THR A 216 -10.90 -2.33 -14.99
CA THR A 216 -10.98 -1.94 -16.40
C THR A 216 -9.62 -1.47 -16.92
N ASN A 217 -8.84 -0.76 -16.10
CA ASN A 217 -7.57 -0.19 -16.49
C ASN A 217 -6.39 -1.16 -16.27
N GLU A 218 -6.56 -2.20 -15.45
CA GLU A 218 -5.49 -3.13 -15.10
C GLU A 218 -4.81 -3.74 -16.33
N ALA A 219 -5.58 -4.17 -17.32
CA ALA A 219 -5.04 -4.78 -18.54
C ALA A 219 -4.05 -3.86 -19.28
N SER A 220 -4.31 -2.55 -19.30
CA SER A 220 -3.46 -1.57 -20.01
C SER A 220 -2.10 -1.36 -19.38
N TYR A 221 -1.90 -1.77 -18.14
CA TYR A 221 -0.61 -1.66 -17.46
C TYR A 221 0.36 -2.79 -17.78
N TYR A 222 -0.17 -3.91 -18.30
CA TYR A 222 0.60 -5.11 -18.60
C TYR A 222 0.86 -5.32 -20.10
N GLU A 223 0.30 -4.48 -20.96
CA GLU A 223 0.56 -4.39 -22.39
C GLU A 223 1.81 -3.54 -22.69
#